data_3540c2dd4a69d44e97199296ef9dc873
#
_entry.id   3540c2dd4a69d44e97199296ef9dc873
#
_cell.length_a   1.000
_cell.length_b   1.000
_cell.length_c   1.000
_cell.angle_alpha   90.00
_cell.angle_beta   90.00
_cell.angle_gamma   90.00
#
_symmetry.space_group_name_H-M   'P 1'
#
loop_
_entity.id
_entity.type
_entity.pdbx_description
1 polymer ?
#
loop_
_entity_poly.entity_id
_entity_poly.type
_entity_poly.pdbx_seq_one_letter_code
_entity_poly.pdbx_strand_id
1 'polypeptide(L)'
;MPYFVQRNPKLFFTSLVILLVSTILLSLNVGKFPISPLQLGQAIRCVFETECQTPSSIETVLWHIRTPRILVACLVGAALAAAGATYQGMFKNPLVSPDILGVSSGAGLGASLAIFYNLPMFYVQFFAFSGGILAVLCVSMVASRSRNQDPILVLVLSGIAIGSLLGAGISLLKILADPFTQLPSITFWLLGSFTAVGVKELSQLTPILILGILPLFLLRWRLNLLALEDDEAKSLGIPIQRTRYILIIFTTLCTASAVSITGIIGWVGLLVPHIARLLVGANFILLLPTSLLLGASFLLLTDTLARTVASIELPIGILTSACGAPFFLYLLLRGRK
;
A
#
# COMPACT_ATOMS: atom_id res chain seq x y z
N MET A 1 -14.53 -12.99 -17.64
CA MET A 1 -15.02 -12.95 -16.23
C MET A 1 -15.33 -14.36 -15.77
N PRO A 2 -14.86 -14.80 -14.59
CA PRO A 2 -15.29 -16.08 -14.05
C PRO A 2 -16.81 -16.10 -13.87
N TYR A 3 -17.44 -17.17 -14.31
CA TYR A 3 -18.91 -17.36 -14.38
C TYR A 3 -19.60 -17.07 -13.02
N PHE A 4 -18.91 -17.37 -11.92
CA PHE A 4 -19.42 -17.19 -10.55
C PHE A 4 -19.68 -15.72 -10.17
N VAL A 5 -18.80 -14.80 -10.55
CA VAL A 5 -18.93 -13.38 -10.19
C VAL A 5 -20.05 -12.70 -10.98
N GLN A 6 -20.25 -13.11 -12.22
CA GLN A 6 -21.38 -12.61 -13.05
C GLN A 6 -22.72 -13.02 -12.49
N ARG A 7 -22.81 -14.25 -11.95
CA ARG A 7 -24.06 -14.83 -11.46
C ARG A 7 -24.50 -14.27 -10.09
N ASN A 8 -23.54 -14.02 -9.18
CA ASN A 8 -23.84 -13.56 -7.82
C ASN A 8 -22.78 -12.58 -7.28
N PRO A 9 -22.74 -11.32 -7.74
CA PRO A 9 -21.73 -10.35 -7.27
C PRO A 9 -21.84 -10.07 -5.76
N LYS A 10 -23.05 -10.09 -5.19
CA LYS A 10 -23.25 -9.90 -3.74
C LYS A 10 -22.57 -11.00 -2.93
N LEU A 11 -22.74 -12.26 -3.31
CA LEU A 11 -22.12 -13.40 -2.62
C LEU A 11 -20.59 -13.34 -2.70
N PHE A 12 -20.05 -12.92 -3.85
CA PHE A 12 -18.61 -12.72 -4.01
C PHE A 12 -18.05 -11.64 -3.06
N PHE A 13 -18.68 -10.47 -3.00
CA PHE A 13 -18.24 -9.43 -2.08
C PHE A 13 -18.42 -9.83 -0.62
N THR A 14 -19.51 -10.55 -0.28
CA THR A 14 -19.70 -11.11 1.06
C THR A 14 -18.55 -12.06 1.42
N SER A 15 -18.10 -12.92 0.50
CA SER A 15 -16.98 -13.83 0.76
C SER A 15 -15.65 -13.07 1.00
N LEU A 16 -15.41 -11.96 0.31
CA LEU A 16 -14.24 -11.11 0.55
C LEU A 16 -14.30 -10.40 1.91
N VAL A 17 -15.48 -9.94 2.31
CA VAL A 17 -15.67 -9.35 3.65
C VAL A 17 -15.47 -10.41 4.72
N ILE A 18 -16.00 -11.61 4.55
CA ILE A 18 -15.77 -12.74 5.47
C ILE A 18 -14.27 -13.05 5.55
N LEU A 19 -13.56 -13.08 4.42
CA LEU A 19 -12.11 -13.28 4.40
C LEU A 19 -11.40 -12.20 5.24
N LEU A 20 -11.72 -10.93 5.04
CA LEU A 20 -11.13 -9.83 5.79
C LEU A 20 -11.43 -9.93 7.29
N VAL A 21 -12.68 -10.20 7.66
CA VAL A 21 -13.08 -10.37 9.08
C VAL A 21 -12.33 -11.56 9.69
N SER A 22 -12.23 -12.68 8.98
CA SER A 22 -11.51 -13.88 9.45
C SER A 22 -10.02 -13.58 9.65
N THR A 23 -9.39 -12.81 8.75
CA THR A 23 -7.97 -12.40 8.90
C THR A 23 -7.77 -11.43 10.07
N ILE A 24 -8.72 -10.54 10.33
CA ILE A 24 -8.70 -9.65 11.50
C ILE A 24 -8.79 -10.48 12.79
N LEU A 25 -9.76 -11.38 12.88
CA LEU A 25 -9.93 -12.25 14.05
C LEU A 25 -8.69 -13.12 14.30
N LEU A 26 -8.14 -13.70 13.23
CA LEU A 26 -6.89 -14.46 13.31
C LEU A 26 -5.73 -13.58 13.84
N SER A 27 -5.56 -12.39 13.32
CA SER A 27 -4.50 -11.46 13.72
C SER A 27 -4.64 -10.94 15.16
N LEU A 28 -5.89 -10.83 15.67
CA LEU A 28 -6.16 -10.48 17.06
C LEU A 28 -5.77 -11.60 18.03
N ASN A 29 -5.96 -12.87 17.65
CA ASN A 29 -5.64 -14.02 18.49
C ASN A 29 -4.16 -14.40 18.44
N VAL A 30 -3.56 -14.36 17.22
CA VAL A 30 -2.21 -14.88 16.97
C VAL A 30 -1.15 -13.78 17.18
N GLY A 31 -0.08 -14.11 17.89
CA GLY A 31 1.05 -13.20 18.15
C GLY A 31 1.93 -13.68 19.29
N LYS A 32 3.04 -12.99 19.58
CA LYS A 32 4.00 -13.33 20.66
C LYS A 32 3.37 -13.35 22.06
N PHE A 33 2.34 -12.58 22.29
CA PHE A 33 1.52 -12.63 23.52
C PHE A 33 0.23 -13.39 23.20
N PRO A 34 0.08 -14.65 23.61
CA PRO A 34 -1.10 -15.44 23.27
C PRO A 34 -2.34 -14.90 23.98
N ILE A 35 -3.40 -14.61 23.22
CA ILE A 35 -4.71 -14.22 23.76
C ILE A 35 -5.69 -15.32 23.33
N SER A 36 -6.33 -15.97 24.29
CA SER A 36 -7.32 -17.00 23.96
C SER A 36 -8.60 -16.38 23.39
N PRO A 37 -9.37 -17.12 22.55
CA PRO A 37 -10.65 -16.62 22.02
C PRO A 37 -11.64 -16.20 23.12
N LEU A 38 -11.59 -16.86 24.28
CA LEU A 38 -12.41 -16.52 25.44
C LEU A 38 -12.02 -15.17 26.03
N GLN A 39 -10.70 -14.92 26.22
CA GLN A 39 -10.18 -13.64 26.68
C GLN A 39 -10.46 -12.49 25.71
N LEU A 40 -10.38 -12.77 24.40
CA LEU A 40 -10.75 -11.80 23.37
C LEU A 40 -12.24 -11.44 23.49
N GLY A 41 -13.12 -12.45 23.63
CA GLY A 41 -14.55 -12.23 23.84
C GLY A 41 -14.86 -11.43 25.11
N GLN A 42 -14.16 -11.71 26.22
CA GLN A 42 -14.26 -10.93 27.45
C GLN A 42 -13.80 -9.49 27.25
N ALA A 43 -12.63 -9.26 26.64
CA ALA A 43 -12.11 -7.92 26.37
C ALA A 43 -13.02 -7.08 25.46
N ILE A 44 -13.71 -7.69 24.49
CA ILE A 44 -14.71 -7.02 23.66
C ILE A 44 -15.96 -6.66 24.48
N ARG A 45 -16.43 -7.55 25.33
CA ARG A 45 -17.57 -7.27 26.24
C ARG A 45 -17.26 -6.10 27.15
N CYS A 46 -16.05 -6.04 27.70
CA CYS A 46 -15.63 -4.98 28.63
C CYS A 46 -15.60 -3.56 28.01
N VAL A 47 -15.65 -3.45 26.69
CA VAL A 47 -15.84 -2.13 26.03
C VAL A 47 -17.26 -1.60 26.25
N PHE A 48 -18.23 -2.48 26.44
CA PHE A 48 -19.67 -2.13 26.57
C PHE A 48 -20.18 -2.24 28.00
N GLU A 49 -19.46 -2.90 28.90
CA GLU A 49 -19.87 -3.15 30.29
C GLU A 49 -18.92 -2.43 31.26
N THR A 50 -19.46 -1.60 32.15
CA THR A 50 -18.68 -0.78 33.12
C THR A 50 -18.09 -1.57 34.29
N GLU A 51 -18.61 -2.77 34.59
CA GLU A 51 -18.15 -3.62 35.72
C GLU A 51 -17.29 -4.81 35.28
N CYS A 52 -16.62 -4.71 34.14
CA CYS A 52 -15.87 -5.81 33.59
C CYS A 52 -14.41 -5.80 34.05
N GLN A 53 -13.88 -6.96 34.48
CA GLN A 53 -12.49 -7.12 34.87
C GLN A 53 -11.71 -7.91 33.81
N THR A 54 -10.99 -7.22 32.94
CA THR A 54 -9.94 -7.84 32.13
C THR A 54 -8.57 -7.52 32.73
N PRO A 55 -7.59 -8.43 32.65
CA PRO A 55 -6.22 -8.10 33.02
C PRO A 55 -5.73 -6.89 32.20
N SER A 56 -5.17 -5.89 32.87
CA SER A 56 -4.69 -4.65 32.23
C SER A 56 -3.67 -4.90 31.10
N SER A 57 -2.91 -6.00 31.19
CA SER A 57 -1.97 -6.43 30.15
C SER A 57 -2.66 -6.85 28.84
N ILE A 58 -3.80 -7.57 28.93
CA ILE A 58 -4.58 -7.98 27.76
C ILE A 58 -5.21 -6.76 27.10
N GLU A 59 -5.77 -5.85 27.89
CA GLU A 59 -6.38 -4.62 27.41
C GLU A 59 -5.35 -3.73 26.69
N THR A 60 -4.18 -3.53 27.28
CA THR A 60 -3.10 -2.76 26.66
C THR A 60 -2.64 -3.38 25.35
N VAL A 61 -2.39 -4.70 25.32
CA VAL A 61 -1.93 -5.39 24.11
C VAL A 61 -3.00 -5.35 23.01
N LEU A 62 -4.27 -5.53 23.37
CA LEU A 62 -5.36 -5.59 22.40
C LEU A 62 -5.67 -4.21 21.79
N TRP A 63 -5.88 -3.20 22.64
CA TRP A 63 -6.40 -1.91 22.19
C TRP A 63 -5.32 -0.89 21.81
N HIS A 64 -4.13 -0.95 22.43
CA HIS A 64 -3.08 0.04 22.18
C HIS A 64 -1.98 -0.47 21.25
N ILE A 65 -1.84 -1.80 21.08
CA ILE A 65 -0.80 -2.39 20.22
C ILE A 65 -1.41 -3.08 19.00
N ARG A 66 -2.28 -4.10 19.20
CA ARG A 66 -2.77 -4.93 18.10
C ARG A 66 -3.80 -4.23 17.24
N THR A 67 -4.82 -3.63 17.82
CA THR A 67 -5.89 -2.99 17.04
C THR A 67 -5.39 -1.87 16.13
N PRO A 68 -4.57 -0.91 16.60
CA PRO A 68 -4.01 0.11 15.72
C PRO A 68 -3.18 -0.49 14.59
N ARG A 69 -2.33 -1.48 14.88
CA ARG A 69 -1.49 -2.16 13.89
C ARG A 69 -2.31 -2.89 12.84
N ILE A 70 -3.36 -3.62 13.23
CA ILE A 70 -4.28 -4.32 12.33
C ILE A 70 -4.99 -3.32 11.41
N LEU A 71 -5.52 -2.24 11.97
CA LEU A 71 -6.23 -1.22 11.20
C LEU A 71 -5.30 -0.52 10.19
N VAL A 72 -4.08 -0.17 10.60
CA VAL A 72 -3.08 0.41 9.69
C VAL A 72 -2.68 -0.59 8.61
N ALA A 73 -2.46 -1.86 8.94
CA ALA A 73 -2.15 -2.88 7.95
C ALA A 73 -3.27 -3.03 6.90
N CYS A 74 -4.54 -3.03 7.34
CA CYS A 74 -5.69 -3.06 6.43
C CYS A 74 -5.77 -1.80 5.54
N LEU A 75 -5.62 -0.62 6.13
CA LEU A 75 -5.69 0.66 5.40
C LEU A 75 -4.55 0.80 4.39
N VAL A 76 -3.32 0.48 4.78
CA VAL A 76 -2.13 0.53 3.92
C VAL A 76 -2.25 -0.49 2.79
N GLY A 77 -2.65 -1.73 3.11
CA GLY A 77 -2.86 -2.77 2.09
C GLY A 77 -3.92 -2.37 1.06
N ALA A 78 -5.05 -1.83 1.53
CA ALA A 78 -6.09 -1.29 0.67
C ALA A 78 -5.59 -0.13 -0.20
N ALA A 79 -4.87 0.83 0.39
CA ALA A 79 -4.36 2.00 -0.31
C ALA A 79 -3.35 1.64 -1.40
N LEU A 80 -2.38 0.79 -1.09
CA LEU A 80 -1.37 0.34 -2.05
C LEU A 80 -2.00 -0.47 -3.20
N ALA A 81 -2.97 -1.34 -2.89
CA ALA A 81 -3.69 -2.10 -3.90
C ALA A 81 -4.58 -1.20 -4.79
N ALA A 82 -5.26 -0.20 -4.22
CA ALA A 82 -6.04 0.76 -4.98
C ALA A 82 -5.16 1.64 -5.88
N ALA A 83 -4.03 2.12 -5.36
CA ALA A 83 -3.05 2.87 -6.13
C ALA A 83 -2.50 2.04 -7.29
N GLY A 84 -2.14 0.79 -7.03
CA GLY A 84 -1.66 -0.15 -8.05
C GLY A 84 -2.71 -0.43 -9.13
N ALA A 85 -3.95 -0.74 -8.75
CA ALA A 85 -5.06 -0.94 -9.70
C ALA A 85 -5.27 0.28 -10.59
N THR A 86 -5.22 1.47 -10.00
CA THR A 86 -5.39 2.74 -10.70
C THR A 86 -4.27 2.98 -11.71
N TYR A 87 -3.01 2.79 -11.32
CA TYR A 87 -1.88 2.94 -12.24
C TYR A 87 -1.90 1.89 -13.34
N GLN A 88 -2.20 0.62 -13.04
CA GLN A 88 -2.34 -0.42 -14.06
C GLN A 88 -3.41 -0.07 -15.10
N GLY A 89 -4.51 0.54 -14.69
CA GLY A 89 -5.55 1.03 -15.60
C GLY A 89 -5.12 2.25 -16.41
N MET A 90 -4.53 3.23 -15.75
CA MET A 90 -4.10 4.48 -16.37
C MET A 90 -2.97 4.28 -17.38
N PHE A 91 -2.02 3.39 -17.09
CA PHE A 91 -0.90 3.05 -17.96
C PHE A 91 -1.23 1.90 -18.95
N LYS A 92 -2.44 1.36 -18.91
CA LYS A 92 -2.88 0.21 -19.73
C LYS A 92 -1.91 -0.98 -19.67
N ASN A 93 -1.23 -1.14 -18.53
CA ASN A 93 -0.20 -2.14 -18.32
C ASN A 93 -0.37 -2.81 -16.94
N PRO A 94 -0.68 -4.12 -16.86
CA PRO A 94 -0.90 -4.82 -15.61
C PRO A 94 0.37 -5.03 -14.76
N LEU A 95 1.55 -4.69 -15.29
CA LEU A 95 2.85 -4.85 -14.65
C LEU A 95 3.33 -3.59 -13.93
N VAL A 96 2.55 -2.51 -14.00
CA VAL A 96 2.89 -1.25 -13.35
C VAL A 96 2.61 -1.34 -11.85
N SER A 97 3.59 -0.90 -11.05
CA SER A 97 3.45 -0.71 -9.60
C SER A 97 3.26 0.77 -9.24
N PRO A 98 2.75 1.07 -8.03
CA PRO A 98 2.67 2.45 -7.54
C PRO A 98 4.01 3.19 -7.51
N ASP A 99 5.11 2.45 -7.46
CA ASP A 99 6.48 2.99 -7.36
C ASP A 99 7.05 3.50 -8.69
N ILE A 100 6.36 3.25 -9.80
CA ILE A 100 6.85 3.59 -11.16
C ILE A 100 7.15 5.09 -11.32
N LEU A 101 6.51 5.95 -10.54
CA LEU A 101 6.77 7.39 -10.51
C LEU A 101 7.80 7.79 -9.43
N GLY A 102 8.51 6.84 -8.82
CA GLY A 102 9.60 7.11 -7.88
C GLY A 102 9.14 7.53 -6.47
N VAL A 103 7.87 7.32 -6.11
CA VAL A 103 7.33 7.67 -4.78
C VAL A 103 8.14 7.05 -3.66
N SER A 104 8.37 5.73 -3.71
CA SER A 104 9.10 5.01 -2.67
C SER A 104 10.57 5.41 -2.60
N SER A 105 11.20 5.69 -3.75
CA SER A 105 12.59 6.20 -3.77
C SER A 105 12.68 7.60 -3.15
N GLY A 106 11.71 8.47 -3.43
CA GLY A 106 11.63 9.81 -2.83
C GLY A 106 11.39 9.75 -1.33
N ALA A 107 10.46 8.91 -0.90
CA ALA A 107 10.18 8.67 0.51
C ALA A 107 11.40 8.06 1.22
N GLY A 108 12.07 7.09 0.59
CA GLY A 108 13.28 6.47 1.09
C GLY A 108 14.42 7.45 1.30
N LEU A 109 14.65 8.36 0.33
CA LEU A 109 15.66 9.40 0.46
C LEU A 109 15.31 10.39 1.58
N GLY A 110 14.06 10.83 1.64
CA GLY A 110 13.59 11.74 2.69
C GLY A 110 13.76 11.13 4.09
N ALA A 111 13.32 9.90 4.30
CA ALA A 111 13.51 9.19 5.56
C ALA A 111 15.00 8.99 5.90
N SER A 112 15.81 8.57 4.92
CA SER A 112 17.25 8.36 5.11
C SER A 112 17.95 9.64 5.52
N LEU A 113 17.58 10.80 4.95
CA LEU A 113 18.08 12.10 5.37
C LEU A 113 17.73 12.44 6.82
N ALA A 114 16.48 12.24 7.22
CA ALA A 114 16.04 12.50 8.58
C ALA A 114 16.75 11.61 9.60
N ILE A 115 16.92 10.31 9.29
CA ILE A 115 17.65 9.36 10.13
C ILE A 115 19.14 9.73 10.20
N PHE A 116 19.74 10.11 9.07
CA PHE A 116 21.16 10.54 9.01
C PHE A 116 21.43 11.74 9.93
N TYR A 117 20.50 12.68 10.03
CA TYR A 117 20.60 13.80 10.98
C TYR A 117 20.07 13.47 12.38
N ASN A 118 19.78 12.20 12.70
CA ASN A 118 19.24 11.74 13.99
C ASN A 118 17.98 12.50 14.43
N LEU A 119 17.11 12.84 13.48
CA LEU A 119 15.86 13.55 13.77
C LEU A 119 14.83 12.59 14.40
N PRO A 120 13.93 13.10 15.27
CA PRO A 120 12.82 12.33 15.81
C PRO A 120 11.93 11.69 14.73
N MET A 121 11.25 10.58 15.07
CA MET A 121 10.42 9.77 14.16
C MET A 121 9.37 10.60 13.38
N PHE A 122 8.82 11.64 14.01
CA PHE A 122 7.91 12.57 13.34
C PHE A 122 8.54 13.21 12.08
N TYR A 123 9.80 13.64 12.17
CA TYR A 123 10.50 14.21 11.03
C TYR A 123 10.86 13.15 9.98
N VAL A 124 11.17 11.91 10.40
CA VAL A 124 11.38 10.79 9.46
C VAL A 124 10.12 10.59 8.60
N GLN A 125 8.95 10.54 9.23
CA GLN A 125 7.67 10.43 8.55
C GLN A 125 7.37 11.63 7.65
N PHE A 126 7.60 12.85 8.13
CA PHE A 126 7.38 14.08 7.37
C PHE A 126 8.29 14.19 6.15
N PHE A 127 9.59 13.90 6.29
CA PHE A 127 10.55 13.92 5.19
C PHE A 127 10.27 12.78 4.18
N ALA A 128 9.86 11.61 4.65
CA ALA A 128 9.45 10.52 3.78
C ALA A 128 8.22 10.90 2.95
N PHE A 129 7.18 11.41 3.58
CA PHE A 129 5.96 11.86 2.91
C PHE A 129 6.26 12.96 1.88
N SER A 130 6.96 14.00 2.30
CA SER A 130 7.34 15.12 1.43
C SER A 130 8.25 14.69 0.28
N GLY A 131 9.22 13.82 0.55
CA GLY A 131 10.14 13.26 -0.46
C GLY A 131 9.41 12.45 -1.52
N GLY A 132 8.41 11.64 -1.11
CA GLY A 132 7.57 10.89 -2.06
C GLY A 132 6.75 11.81 -2.96
N ILE A 133 6.13 12.86 -2.41
CA ILE A 133 5.39 13.87 -3.19
C ILE A 133 6.32 14.63 -4.13
N LEU A 134 7.47 15.09 -3.64
CA LEU A 134 8.44 15.85 -4.45
C LEU A 134 8.97 15.01 -5.63
N ALA A 135 9.22 13.73 -5.44
CA ALA A 135 9.61 12.82 -6.52
C ALA A 135 8.56 12.83 -7.66
N VAL A 136 7.29 12.64 -7.34
CA VAL A 136 6.21 12.65 -8.35
C VAL A 136 6.01 14.02 -8.97
N LEU A 137 6.17 15.10 -8.22
CA LEU A 137 6.13 16.45 -8.77
C LEU A 137 7.26 16.67 -9.79
N CYS A 138 8.49 16.23 -9.49
CA CYS A 138 9.61 16.29 -10.44
C CYS A 138 9.32 15.48 -11.71
N VAL A 139 8.83 14.24 -11.59
CA VAL A 139 8.42 13.38 -12.72
C VAL A 139 7.34 14.06 -13.55
N SER A 140 6.32 14.60 -12.90
CA SER A 140 5.20 15.26 -13.57
C SER A 140 5.63 16.55 -14.28
N MET A 141 6.58 17.31 -13.71
CA MET A 141 7.17 18.49 -14.35
C MET A 141 7.94 18.14 -15.63
N VAL A 142 8.74 17.08 -15.59
CA VAL A 142 9.48 16.61 -16.78
C VAL A 142 8.48 16.17 -17.85
N ALA A 143 7.48 15.37 -17.48
CA ALA A 143 6.45 14.88 -18.41
C ALA A 143 5.63 16.01 -19.05
N SER A 144 5.30 17.06 -18.27
CA SER A 144 4.51 18.20 -18.78
C SER A 144 5.26 19.07 -19.79
N ARG A 145 6.60 19.05 -19.77
CA ARG A 145 7.46 19.81 -20.71
C ARG A 145 7.77 19.06 -21.99
N SER A 146 7.55 17.77 -22.03
CA SER A 146 7.77 16.93 -23.23
C SER A 146 6.57 16.98 -24.15
N ARG A 147 6.57 17.88 -25.13
CA ARG A 147 5.38 18.18 -25.97
C ARG A 147 5.15 17.23 -27.16
N ASN A 148 6.17 16.48 -27.59
CA ASN A 148 6.13 15.70 -28.84
C ASN A 148 6.26 14.18 -28.63
N GLN A 149 6.04 13.68 -27.41
CA GLN A 149 6.19 12.29 -27.07
C GLN A 149 4.92 11.75 -26.38
N ASP A 150 4.77 10.43 -26.37
CA ASP A 150 3.70 9.78 -25.62
C ASP A 150 3.81 10.17 -24.12
N PRO A 151 2.78 10.81 -23.54
CA PRO A 151 2.79 11.25 -22.14
C PRO A 151 3.01 10.10 -21.15
N ILE A 152 2.51 8.90 -21.48
CA ILE A 152 2.66 7.71 -20.63
C ILE A 152 4.12 7.27 -20.62
N LEU A 153 4.74 7.17 -21.80
CA LEU A 153 6.14 6.78 -21.94
C LEU A 153 7.07 7.75 -21.17
N VAL A 154 6.84 9.05 -21.33
CA VAL A 154 7.65 10.07 -20.64
C VAL A 154 7.49 9.99 -19.13
N LEU A 155 6.27 9.80 -18.61
CA LEU A 155 6.04 9.60 -17.17
C LEU A 155 6.83 8.40 -16.64
N VAL A 156 6.79 7.27 -17.34
CA VAL A 156 7.49 6.05 -16.92
C VAL A 156 9.01 6.23 -16.96
N LEU A 157 9.56 6.73 -18.07
CA LEU A 157 11.01 6.94 -18.21
C LEU A 157 11.54 7.97 -17.21
N SER A 158 10.81 9.07 -17.02
CA SER A 158 11.16 10.09 -16.02
C SER A 158 11.12 9.52 -14.60
N GLY A 159 10.12 8.66 -14.29
CA GLY A 159 10.01 7.99 -13.01
C GLY A 159 11.20 7.07 -12.73
N ILE A 160 11.60 6.26 -13.72
CA ILE A 160 12.78 5.39 -13.63
C ILE A 160 14.06 6.22 -13.42
N ALA A 161 14.27 7.28 -14.22
CA ALA A 161 15.47 8.13 -14.13
C ALA A 161 15.56 8.85 -12.77
N ILE A 162 14.47 9.50 -12.35
CA ILE A 162 14.41 10.21 -11.06
C ILE A 162 14.52 9.20 -9.91
N GLY A 163 13.82 8.06 -9.97
CA GLY A 163 13.92 6.99 -8.97
C GLY A 163 15.34 6.48 -8.81
N SER A 164 16.08 6.30 -9.90
CA SER A 164 17.50 5.89 -9.89
C SER A 164 18.39 6.94 -9.25
N LEU A 165 18.18 8.23 -9.56
CA LEU A 165 18.92 9.34 -8.96
C LEU A 165 18.68 9.41 -7.44
N LEU A 166 17.43 9.28 -6.99
CA LEU A 166 17.07 9.25 -5.57
C LEU A 166 17.65 8.02 -4.88
N GLY A 167 17.68 6.86 -5.54
CA GLY A 167 18.34 5.64 -5.07
C GLY A 167 19.84 5.79 -4.90
N ALA A 168 20.51 6.50 -5.82
CA ALA A 168 21.92 6.85 -5.67
C ALA A 168 22.16 7.76 -4.45
N GLY A 169 21.24 8.71 -4.18
CA GLY A 169 21.26 9.52 -2.95
C GLY A 169 21.13 8.71 -1.68
N ILE A 170 20.21 7.72 -1.65
CA ILE A 170 20.08 6.77 -0.52
C ILE A 170 21.39 5.99 -0.32
N SER A 171 22.00 5.51 -1.40
CA SER A 171 23.26 4.75 -1.35
C SER A 171 24.40 5.61 -0.81
N LEU A 172 24.49 6.88 -1.22
CA LEU A 172 25.47 7.82 -0.70
C LEU A 172 25.28 8.03 0.81
N LEU A 173 24.05 8.25 1.28
CA LEU A 173 23.77 8.42 2.72
C LEU A 173 24.15 7.16 3.51
N LYS A 174 23.92 5.97 2.96
CA LYS A 174 24.33 4.70 3.62
C LYS A 174 25.84 4.57 3.77
N ILE A 175 26.62 5.05 2.80
CA ILE A 175 28.09 5.04 2.85
C ILE A 175 28.63 6.04 3.89
N LEU A 176 27.98 7.19 4.01
CA LEU A 176 28.37 8.25 4.95
C LEU A 176 27.82 8.05 6.36
N ALA A 177 26.83 7.16 6.54
CA ALA A 177 26.15 6.92 7.80
C ALA A 177 27.04 6.18 8.81
N ASP A 178 26.85 6.49 10.10
CA ASP A 178 27.47 5.72 11.18
C ASP A 178 27.05 4.23 11.09
N PRO A 179 28.04 3.30 11.05
CA PRO A 179 27.78 1.89 10.80
C PRO A 179 27.04 1.18 11.94
N PHE A 180 27.05 1.72 13.16
CA PHE A 180 26.47 1.08 14.34
C PHE A 180 25.06 1.59 14.67
N THR A 181 24.69 2.81 14.26
CA THR A 181 23.42 3.44 14.63
C THR A 181 22.57 3.82 13.42
N GLN A 182 23.11 4.65 12.52
CA GLN A 182 22.36 5.23 11.40
C GLN A 182 22.14 4.22 10.25
N LEU A 183 23.19 3.49 9.86
CA LEU A 183 23.11 2.54 8.75
C LEU A 183 22.10 1.39 9.02
N PRO A 184 22.11 0.74 10.19
CA PRO A 184 21.04 -0.20 10.55
C PRO A 184 19.66 0.42 10.50
N SER A 185 19.49 1.61 11.10
CA SER A 185 18.19 2.30 11.14
C SER A 185 17.64 2.63 9.75
N ILE A 186 18.47 3.18 8.86
CA ILE A 186 18.10 3.42 7.44
C ILE A 186 17.73 2.09 6.77
N THR A 187 18.53 1.06 6.97
CA THR A 187 18.31 -0.24 6.33
C THR A 187 17.00 -0.89 6.79
N PHE A 188 16.73 -0.90 8.09
CA PHE A 188 15.46 -1.43 8.62
C PHE A 188 14.26 -0.62 8.16
N TRP A 189 14.36 0.73 8.13
CA TRP A 189 13.27 1.57 7.64
C TRP A 189 12.93 1.27 6.17
N LEU A 190 13.96 1.11 5.32
CA LEU A 190 13.78 0.79 3.90
C LEU A 190 13.16 -0.60 3.65
N LEU A 191 13.29 -1.53 4.59
CA LEU A 191 12.70 -2.88 4.48
C LEU A 191 11.20 -2.92 4.79
N GLY A 192 10.66 -1.87 5.39
CA GLY A 192 9.25 -1.74 5.75
C GLY A 192 8.80 -2.58 6.95
N SER A 193 8.08 -1.97 7.88
CA SER A 193 7.61 -2.61 9.10
C SER A 193 6.41 -1.87 9.71
N PHE A 194 5.60 -2.58 10.50
CA PHE A 194 4.55 -1.99 11.35
C PHE A 194 4.94 -1.91 12.83
N THR A 195 6.22 -2.12 13.19
CA THR A 195 6.67 -2.13 14.59
C THR A 195 6.49 -0.79 15.31
N ALA A 196 6.60 0.31 14.58
CA ALA A 196 6.45 1.66 15.14
C ALA A 196 5.00 2.19 15.12
N VAL A 197 4.01 1.36 14.73
CA VAL A 197 2.62 1.78 14.57
C VAL A 197 1.87 1.66 15.88
N GLY A 198 1.30 2.78 16.34
CA GLY A 198 0.39 2.87 17.48
C GLY A 198 -0.88 3.67 17.16
N VAL A 199 -1.59 4.06 18.21
CA VAL A 199 -2.84 4.86 18.09
C VAL A 199 -2.59 6.21 17.43
N LYS A 200 -1.44 6.83 17.71
CA LYS A 200 -1.06 8.13 17.13
C LYS A 200 -0.87 8.04 15.63
N GLU A 201 -0.11 7.08 15.15
CA GLU A 201 0.14 6.84 13.72
C GLU A 201 -1.17 6.48 13.00
N LEU A 202 -2.02 5.65 13.60
CA LEU A 202 -3.35 5.34 13.07
C LEU A 202 -4.18 6.61 12.90
N SER A 203 -4.26 7.47 13.92
CA SER A 203 -5.07 8.70 13.86
C SER A 203 -4.59 9.71 12.82
N GLN A 204 -3.28 9.78 12.59
CA GLN A 204 -2.67 10.65 11.58
C GLN A 204 -2.84 10.12 10.16
N LEU A 205 -2.67 8.80 9.97
CA LEU A 205 -2.69 8.15 8.67
C LEU A 205 -4.11 8.01 8.11
N THR A 206 -5.08 7.66 8.97
CA THR A 206 -6.46 7.34 8.56
C THR A 206 -7.10 8.44 7.71
N PRO A 207 -7.14 9.73 8.13
CA PRO A 207 -7.79 10.77 7.34
C PRO A 207 -7.11 10.96 5.97
N ILE A 208 -5.78 10.86 5.91
CA ILE A 208 -5.03 11.07 4.67
C ILE A 208 -5.28 9.90 3.70
N LEU A 209 -5.30 8.66 4.19
CA LEU A 209 -5.61 7.50 3.34
C LEU A 209 -7.06 7.49 2.87
N ILE A 210 -8.01 7.88 3.72
CA ILE A 210 -9.42 8.02 3.30
C ILE A 210 -9.53 9.09 2.21
N LEU A 211 -8.86 10.24 2.37
CA LEU A 211 -8.81 11.30 1.36
C LEU A 211 -8.19 10.82 0.04
N GLY A 212 -7.25 9.91 0.08
CA GLY A 212 -6.67 9.29 -1.11
C GLY A 212 -7.56 8.22 -1.74
N ILE A 213 -8.04 7.26 -0.94
CA ILE A 213 -8.82 6.11 -1.43
C ILE A 213 -10.21 6.52 -1.94
N LEU A 214 -10.91 7.41 -1.22
CA LEU A 214 -12.29 7.76 -1.54
C LEU A 214 -12.45 8.35 -2.95
N PRO A 215 -11.63 9.32 -3.40
CA PRO A 215 -11.71 9.82 -4.78
C PRO A 215 -11.37 8.75 -5.82
N LEU A 216 -10.40 7.88 -5.57
CA LEU A 216 -10.10 6.76 -6.46
C LEU A 216 -11.31 5.83 -6.60
N PHE A 217 -11.98 5.52 -5.48
CA PHE A 217 -13.19 4.71 -5.47
C PHE A 217 -14.37 5.37 -6.21
N LEU A 218 -14.57 6.66 -6.02
CA LEU A 218 -15.61 7.42 -6.70
C LEU A 218 -15.35 7.56 -8.21
N LEU A 219 -14.08 7.69 -8.60
CA LEU A 219 -13.67 7.85 -10.00
C LEU A 219 -13.43 6.51 -10.73
N ARG A 220 -13.67 5.36 -10.08
CA ARG A 220 -13.37 4.02 -10.66
C ARG A 220 -14.02 3.77 -12.02
N TRP A 221 -15.18 4.37 -12.29
CA TRP A 221 -15.84 4.25 -13.59
C TRP A 221 -15.06 4.96 -14.70
N ARG A 222 -14.36 6.08 -14.39
CA ARG A 222 -13.51 6.79 -15.34
C ARG A 222 -12.30 5.97 -15.78
N LEU A 223 -11.83 5.05 -14.92
CA LEU A 223 -10.72 4.14 -15.26
C LEU A 223 -11.10 3.19 -16.39
N ASN A 224 -12.37 2.76 -16.51
CA ASN A 224 -12.84 1.97 -17.65
C ASN A 224 -12.75 2.76 -18.96
N LEU A 225 -12.97 4.07 -18.89
CA LEU A 225 -12.91 4.93 -20.08
C LEU A 225 -11.47 5.28 -20.46
N LEU A 226 -10.56 5.38 -19.48
CA LEU A 226 -9.11 5.51 -19.75
C LEU A 226 -8.48 4.25 -20.33
N ALA A 227 -9.14 3.10 -20.25
CA ALA A 227 -8.73 1.86 -20.90
C ALA A 227 -8.96 1.88 -22.43
N LEU A 228 -9.86 2.75 -22.93
CA LEU A 228 -10.08 3.01 -24.36
C LEU A 228 -8.91 3.78 -24.98
N GLU A 229 -8.87 3.87 -26.31
CA GLU A 229 -7.93 4.77 -26.97
C GLU A 229 -8.22 6.23 -26.60
N ASP A 230 -7.18 7.06 -26.57
CA ASP A 230 -7.31 8.45 -26.08
C ASP A 230 -8.32 9.27 -26.93
N ASP A 231 -8.41 9.00 -28.23
CA ASP A 231 -9.34 9.70 -29.13
C ASP A 231 -10.79 9.21 -28.96
N GLU A 232 -11.00 7.93 -28.69
CA GLU A 232 -12.31 7.41 -28.31
C GLU A 232 -12.79 8.00 -26.97
N ALA A 233 -11.91 8.03 -25.95
CA ALA A 233 -12.25 8.60 -24.66
C ALA A 233 -12.53 10.11 -24.74
N LYS A 234 -11.84 10.87 -25.59
CA LYS A 234 -12.13 12.28 -25.87
C LYS A 234 -13.49 12.47 -26.54
N SER A 235 -13.86 11.61 -27.49
CA SER A 235 -15.16 11.69 -28.17
C SER A 235 -16.33 11.48 -27.21
N LEU A 236 -16.11 10.77 -26.09
CA LEU A 236 -17.06 10.61 -24.99
C LEU A 236 -17.07 11.79 -24.00
N GLY A 237 -16.34 12.88 -24.31
CA GLY A 237 -16.31 14.11 -23.51
C GLY A 237 -15.43 14.04 -22.26
N ILE A 238 -14.49 13.10 -22.17
CA ILE A 238 -13.64 12.95 -20.98
C ILE A 238 -12.37 13.78 -21.12
N PRO A 239 -12.07 14.66 -20.16
CA PRO A 239 -10.82 15.41 -20.12
C PRO A 239 -9.68 14.49 -19.64
N ILE A 240 -9.11 13.67 -20.55
CA ILE A 240 -8.16 12.59 -20.24
C ILE A 240 -6.98 13.10 -19.39
N GLN A 241 -6.32 14.18 -19.80
CA GLN A 241 -5.17 14.72 -19.10
C GLN A 241 -5.51 15.16 -17.67
N ARG A 242 -6.64 15.87 -17.49
CA ARG A 242 -7.11 16.28 -16.15
C ARG A 242 -7.42 15.07 -15.29
N THR A 243 -8.05 14.05 -15.86
CA THR A 243 -8.37 12.81 -15.13
C THR A 243 -7.10 12.08 -14.72
N ARG A 244 -6.09 11.97 -15.59
CA ARG A 244 -4.78 11.38 -15.27
C ARG A 244 -4.10 12.14 -14.11
N TYR A 245 -4.04 13.46 -14.14
CA TYR A 245 -3.44 14.25 -13.05
C TYR A 245 -4.17 14.05 -11.72
N ILE A 246 -5.50 14.03 -11.73
CA ILE A 246 -6.29 13.78 -10.51
C ILE A 246 -5.98 12.40 -9.94
N LEU A 247 -5.91 11.37 -10.79
CA LEU A 247 -5.57 10.01 -10.36
C LEU A 247 -4.14 9.92 -9.82
N ILE A 248 -3.16 10.59 -10.47
CA ILE A 248 -1.78 10.65 -9.98
C ILE A 248 -1.71 11.29 -8.60
N ILE A 249 -2.42 12.40 -8.35
CA ILE A 249 -2.44 13.07 -7.05
C ILE A 249 -2.94 12.12 -5.95
N PHE A 250 -4.07 11.47 -6.15
CA PHE A 250 -4.66 10.61 -5.11
C PHE A 250 -3.90 9.29 -4.94
N THR A 251 -3.37 8.70 -6.01
CA THR A 251 -2.49 7.53 -5.90
C THR A 251 -1.17 7.86 -5.21
N THR A 252 -0.59 9.02 -5.49
CA THR A 252 0.61 9.50 -4.80
C THR A 252 0.33 9.75 -3.32
N LEU A 253 -0.81 10.37 -3.00
CA LEU A 253 -1.23 10.58 -1.62
C LEU A 253 -1.34 9.25 -0.86
N CYS A 254 -2.00 8.25 -1.44
CA CYS A 254 -2.09 6.90 -0.87
C CYS A 254 -0.71 6.28 -0.63
N THR A 255 0.14 6.28 -1.66
CA THR A 255 1.45 5.61 -1.61
C THR A 255 2.42 6.33 -0.68
N ALA A 256 2.54 7.67 -0.79
CA ALA A 256 3.43 8.46 0.06
C ALA A 256 3.04 8.39 1.53
N SER A 257 1.73 8.45 1.85
CA SER A 257 1.26 8.31 3.22
C SER A 257 1.49 6.91 3.78
N ALA A 258 1.24 5.86 3.00
CA ALA A 258 1.52 4.51 3.41
C ALA A 258 3.02 4.33 3.72
N VAL A 259 3.89 4.67 2.76
CA VAL A 259 5.35 4.50 2.88
C VAL A 259 5.94 5.35 4.00
N SER A 260 5.42 6.56 4.26
CA SER A 260 5.96 7.43 5.31
C SER A 260 5.87 6.86 6.71
N ILE A 261 4.88 6.02 6.98
CA ILE A 261 4.67 5.38 8.30
C ILE A 261 5.25 3.97 8.35
N THR A 262 5.12 3.22 7.27
CA THR A 262 5.46 1.79 7.27
C THR A 262 6.83 1.48 6.66
N GLY A 263 7.51 2.46 6.08
CA GLY A 263 8.63 2.21 5.18
C GLY A 263 8.16 1.61 3.86
N ILE A 264 9.11 1.13 3.05
CA ILE A 264 8.81 0.65 1.69
C ILE A 264 8.21 -0.75 1.74
N ILE A 265 6.96 -0.89 1.30
CA ILE A 265 6.28 -2.18 1.13
C ILE A 265 6.00 -2.39 -0.36
N GLY A 266 6.84 -3.18 -1.00
CA GLY A 266 6.70 -3.53 -2.42
C GLY A 266 5.69 -4.66 -2.66
N TRP A 267 5.43 -4.96 -3.94
CA TRP A 267 4.63 -6.07 -4.46
C TRP A 267 3.11 -5.98 -4.24
N VAL A 268 2.63 -5.39 -3.15
CA VAL A 268 1.17 -5.31 -2.85
C VAL A 268 0.41 -4.63 -3.99
N GLY A 269 0.89 -3.46 -4.42
CA GLY A 269 0.28 -2.70 -5.50
C GLY A 269 0.43 -3.31 -6.90
N LEU A 270 1.30 -4.30 -7.06
CA LEU A 270 1.44 -5.07 -8.30
C LEU A 270 0.59 -6.35 -8.27
N LEU A 271 0.79 -7.14 -7.23
CA LEU A 271 0.25 -8.49 -7.08
C LEU A 271 -1.26 -8.48 -6.86
N VAL A 272 -1.73 -7.70 -5.91
CA VAL A 272 -3.15 -7.72 -5.48
C VAL A 272 -4.10 -7.30 -6.60
N PRO A 273 -3.89 -6.19 -7.33
CA PRO A 273 -4.74 -5.85 -8.45
C PRO A 273 -4.71 -6.88 -9.59
N HIS A 274 -3.58 -7.54 -9.77
CA HIS A 274 -3.47 -8.62 -10.75
C HIS A 274 -4.36 -9.81 -10.36
N ILE A 275 -4.29 -10.26 -9.10
CA ILE A 275 -5.18 -11.31 -8.57
C ILE A 275 -6.65 -10.88 -8.68
N ALA A 276 -6.97 -9.64 -8.28
CA ALA A 276 -8.32 -9.11 -8.39
C ALA A 276 -8.82 -9.16 -9.85
N ARG A 277 -7.98 -8.83 -10.83
CA ARG A 277 -8.30 -8.89 -12.25
C ARG A 277 -8.58 -10.32 -12.74
N LEU A 278 -7.85 -11.30 -12.22
CA LEU A 278 -8.14 -12.72 -12.51
C LEU A 278 -9.50 -13.16 -11.95
N LEU A 279 -9.93 -12.59 -10.83
CA LEU A 279 -11.19 -12.93 -10.17
C LEU A 279 -12.42 -12.22 -10.79
N VAL A 280 -12.32 -10.91 -11.06
CA VAL A 280 -13.48 -10.11 -11.49
C VAL A 280 -13.36 -9.53 -12.90
N GLY A 281 -12.23 -9.75 -13.60
CA GLY A 281 -11.95 -9.19 -14.92
C GLY A 281 -11.46 -7.76 -14.85
N ALA A 282 -11.48 -7.06 -16.00
CA ALA A 282 -10.88 -5.74 -16.17
C ALA A 282 -11.82 -4.56 -15.81
N ASN A 283 -13.09 -4.82 -15.44
CA ASN A 283 -14.03 -3.77 -15.13
C ASN A 283 -13.70 -3.13 -13.75
N PHE A 284 -13.28 -1.87 -13.76
CA PHE A 284 -12.85 -1.13 -12.56
C PHE A 284 -13.95 -0.91 -11.54
N ILE A 285 -15.23 -0.99 -11.92
CA ILE A 285 -16.35 -0.92 -10.96
C ILE A 285 -16.28 -2.06 -9.94
N LEU A 286 -15.84 -3.24 -10.38
CA LEU A 286 -15.63 -4.42 -9.54
C LEU A 286 -14.18 -4.59 -9.11
N LEU A 287 -13.24 -4.27 -10.01
CA LEU A 287 -11.81 -4.48 -9.79
C LEU A 287 -11.26 -3.67 -8.60
N LEU A 288 -11.63 -2.39 -8.51
CA LEU A 288 -11.11 -1.53 -7.45
C LEU A 288 -11.59 -1.94 -6.06
N PRO A 289 -12.89 -2.15 -5.79
CA PRO A 289 -13.33 -2.64 -4.47
C PRO A 289 -12.80 -4.03 -4.13
N THR A 290 -12.64 -4.92 -5.12
CA THR A 290 -12.00 -6.23 -4.93
C THR A 290 -10.53 -6.05 -4.53
N SER A 291 -9.80 -5.14 -5.19
CA SER A 291 -8.41 -4.84 -4.86
C SER A 291 -8.25 -4.26 -3.45
N LEU A 292 -9.16 -3.39 -3.02
CA LEU A 292 -9.18 -2.83 -1.66
C LEU A 292 -9.29 -3.92 -0.60
N LEU A 293 -10.29 -4.80 -0.73
CA LEU A 293 -10.55 -5.88 0.25
C LEU A 293 -9.43 -6.92 0.27
N LEU A 294 -8.97 -7.34 -0.91
CA LEU A 294 -7.84 -8.27 -1.02
C LEU A 294 -6.54 -7.67 -0.51
N GLY A 295 -6.29 -6.38 -0.78
CA GLY A 295 -5.10 -5.67 -0.31
C GLY A 295 -5.05 -5.57 1.20
N ALA A 296 -6.17 -5.22 1.83
CA ALA A 296 -6.31 -5.23 3.29
C ALA A 296 -6.03 -6.61 3.88
N SER A 297 -6.68 -7.66 3.34
CA SER A 297 -6.50 -9.03 3.82
C SER A 297 -5.09 -9.55 3.61
N PHE A 298 -4.50 -9.32 2.43
CA PHE A 298 -3.15 -9.78 2.07
C PHE A 298 -2.08 -9.16 2.98
N LEU A 299 -2.12 -7.84 3.17
CA LEU A 299 -1.09 -7.17 3.97
C LEU A 299 -1.24 -7.48 5.46
N LEU A 300 -2.48 -7.63 5.96
CA LEU A 300 -2.72 -8.06 7.33
C LEU A 300 -2.24 -9.50 7.58
N LEU A 301 -2.47 -10.42 6.64
CA LEU A 301 -1.92 -11.78 6.72
C LEU A 301 -0.38 -11.77 6.71
N THR A 302 0.22 -10.97 5.84
CA THR A 302 1.68 -10.81 5.77
C THR A 302 2.25 -10.25 7.06
N ASP A 303 1.61 -9.25 7.66
CA ASP A 303 2.00 -8.71 8.97
C ASP A 303 1.86 -9.77 10.09
N THR A 304 0.80 -10.55 10.06
CA THR A 304 0.60 -11.63 11.04
C THR A 304 1.70 -12.68 10.93
N LEU A 305 2.07 -13.06 9.71
CA LEU A 305 3.22 -13.96 9.47
C LEU A 305 4.54 -13.33 9.92
N ALA A 306 4.76 -12.03 9.63
CA ALA A 306 5.98 -11.30 10.03
C ALA A 306 6.24 -11.36 11.54
N ARG A 307 5.16 -11.34 12.33
CA ARG A 307 5.22 -11.37 13.80
C ARG A 307 5.36 -12.78 14.40
N THR A 308 5.06 -13.83 13.64
CA THR A 308 4.88 -15.18 14.20
C THR A 308 5.87 -16.21 13.70
N VAL A 309 6.45 -16.03 12.51
CA VAL A 309 7.32 -17.02 11.87
C VAL A 309 8.71 -17.11 12.53
N ALA A 310 9.22 -16.02 13.09
CA ALA A 310 10.56 -15.99 13.70
C ALA A 310 10.53 -15.37 15.12
N SER A 311 11.62 -15.59 15.87
CA SER A 311 11.82 -14.99 17.19
C SER A 311 11.89 -13.47 17.14
N ILE A 312 12.40 -12.91 16.04
CA ILE A 312 12.38 -11.47 15.73
C ILE A 312 11.24 -11.16 14.74
N GLU A 313 10.76 -9.92 14.72
CA GLU A 313 9.81 -9.51 13.71
C GLU A 313 10.53 -9.34 12.37
N LEU A 314 10.03 -10.05 11.34
CA LEU A 314 10.59 -9.95 10.00
C LEU A 314 10.08 -8.68 9.32
N PRO A 315 10.95 -7.94 8.58
CA PRO A 315 10.49 -6.85 7.74
C PRO A 315 9.47 -7.31 6.71
N ILE A 316 8.39 -6.54 6.55
CA ILE A 316 7.25 -6.91 5.71
C ILE A 316 7.65 -6.95 4.23
N GLY A 317 8.54 -6.05 3.79
CA GLY A 317 9.03 -6.03 2.41
C GLY A 317 9.74 -7.33 2.00
N ILE A 318 10.37 -8.04 2.94
CA ILE A 318 10.97 -9.36 2.67
C ILE A 318 9.87 -10.39 2.37
N LEU A 319 8.83 -10.43 3.19
CA LEU A 319 7.74 -11.40 3.02
C LEU A 319 6.89 -11.11 1.78
N THR A 320 6.58 -9.83 1.54
CA THR A 320 5.85 -9.47 0.31
C THR A 320 6.64 -9.80 -0.95
N SER A 321 7.97 -9.64 -0.92
CA SER A 321 8.85 -10.03 -2.03
C SER A 321 8.94 -11.55 -2.19
N ALA A 322 9.07 -12.28 -1.09
CA ALA A 322 9.13 -13.74 -1.09
C ALA A 322 7.83 -14.40 -1.61
N CYS A 323 6.68 -13.77 -1.36
CA CYS A 323 5.40 -14.22 -1.92
C CYS A 323 5.15 -13.70 -3.33
N GLY A 324 5.47 -12.42 -3.59
CA GLY A 324 5.13 -11.73 -4.82
C GLY A 324 5.95 -12.18 -6.03
N ALA A 325 7.28 -12.29 -5.89
CA ALA A 325 8.14 -12.63 -7.00
C ALA A 325 7.91 -14.06 -7.54
N PRO A 326 7.82 -15.13 -6.72
CA PRO A 326 7.52 -16.47 -7.23
C PRO A 326 6.13 -16.57 -7.86
N PHE A 327 5.13 -15.93 -7.26
CA PHE A 327 3.78 -15.90 -7.83
C PHE A 327 3.77 -15.24 -9.22
N PHE A 328 4.49 -14.13 -9.36
CA PHE A 328 4.59 -13.42 -10.62
C PHE A 328 5.31 -14.25 -11.70
N LEU A 329 6.41 -14.91 -11.35
CA LEU A 329 7.11 -15.83 -12.25
C LEU A 329 6.20 -16.98 -12.70
N TYR A 330 5.43 -17.57 -11.76
CA TYR A 330 4.44 -18.60 -12.09
C TYR A 330 3.40 -18.10 -13.11
N LEU A 331 2.89 -16.88 -12.94
CA LEU A 331 1.94 -16.28 -13.88
C LEU A 331 2.53 -16.08 -15.28
N LEU A 332 3.77 -15.61 -15.38
CA LEU A 332 4.47 -15.45 -16.65
C LEU A 332 4.65 -16.79 -17.38
N LEU A 333 4.95 -17.86 -16.67
CA LEU A 333 5.08 -19.19 -17.24
C LEU A 333 3.75 -19.76 -17.71
N ARG A 334 2.65 -19.44 -17.02
CA ARG A 334 1.29 -19.91 -17.37
C ARG A 334 0.64 -19.14 -18.51
N GLY A 335 1.02 -17.89 -18.72
CA GLY A 335 0.47 -17.03 -19.79
C GLY A 335 0.89 -17.41 -21.23
N ARG A 336 1.64 -18.49 -21.41
CA ARG A 336 2.10 -19.02 -22.71
C ARG A 336 1.20 -20.11 -23.30
N LYS A 337 -0.02 -20.31 -22.79
CA LYS A 337 -0.97 -21.29 -23.39
C LYS A 337 -2.19 -20.60 -23.97
#